data_a842f468465420ac6db62dca758e390c
#
_entry.id   a842f468465420ac6db62dca758e390c
#
_cell.length_a   1.000
_cell.length_b   1.000
_cell.length_c   1.000
_cell.angle_alpha   90.00
_cell.angle_beta   90.00
_cell.angle_gamma   90.00
#
_symmetry.space_group_name_H-M   'P 1'
#
loop_
_entity.id
_entity.type
_entity.pdbx_description
1 polymer ?
#
loop_
_entity_poly.entity_id
_entity_poly.type
_entity_poly.pdbx_seq_one_letter_code
_entity_poly.pdbx_strand_id
1 'polypeptide(L)'
;YPFVTSSHPIAGGASTGAGVGPNYLKNIFGVVKAYATRVGAGPFPTELLDETGENLRKLGHEFGTVTGRPRRCGWLDLMVVKYAAGLNSLDYLAITRLDILDTFKELKICVGYKLNGKDVEGFPANLKDLEACEAVYETLPGWETDISGIRKYEELPENARKYVERIAEVTGVPLGIVSVGPNRSQTIDLVNVF
;
A
#
# COMPACT_ATOMS: atom_id res chain seq x y z
N TYR A 1 -0.92 0.91 17.27
CA TYR A 1 -2.30 1.04 17.74
C TYR A 1 -3.13 1.77 16.68
N PRO A 2 -4.30 1.35 16.29
CA PRO A 2 -5.05 0.24 16.89
C PRO A 2 -4.71 -1.15 16.34
N PHE A 3 -3.82 -1.29 15.39
CA PHE A 3 -3.43 -2.55 14.81
C PHE A 3 -2.35 -3.22 15.66
N VAL A 4 -2.55 -4.52 15.95
CA VAL A 4 -1.65 -5.30 16.80
C VAL A 4 -1.18 -6.53 16.03
N THR A 5 0.11 -6.82 16.11
CA THR A 5 0.74 -8.02 15.55
C THR A 5 1.75 -8.58 16.56
N SER A 6 2.05 -9.87 16.43
CA SER A 6 3.13 -10.51 17.21
C SER A 6 4.53 -10.10 16.73
N SER A 7 4.62 -9.54 15.51
CA SER A 7 5.85 -9.00 14.95
C SER A 7 6.12 -7.59 15.47
N HIS A 8 7.35 -7.12 15.32
CA HIS A 8 7.74 -5.74 15.61
C HIS A 8 8.04 -5.00 14.28
N PRO A 9 7.01 -4.59 13.54
CA PRO A 9 7.14 -4.17 12.13
C PRO A 9 7.54 -2.71 11.95
N ILE A 10 7.74 -1.94 13.03
CA ILE A 10 8.23 -0.57 12.94
C ILE A 10 9.76 -0.54 12.82
N ALA A 11 10.29 0.47 12.12
CA ALA A 11 11.73 0.62 11.86
C ALA A 11 12.57 0.56 13.14
N GLY A 12 12.12 1.20 14.24
CA GLY A 12 12.78 1.14 15.54
C GLY A 12 12.96 -0.28 16.10
N GLY A 13 12.11 -1.23 15.68
CA GLY A 13 12.23 -2.64 16.02
C GLY A 13 13.50 -3.30 15.50
N ALA A 14 14.04 -2.84 14.39
CA ALA A 14 15.32 -3.33 13.86
C ALA A 14 16.49 -3.00 14.81
N SER A 15 16.48 -1.81 15.40
CA SER A 15 17.50 -1.39 16.39
C SER A 15 17.50 -2.32 17.60
N THR A 16 16.34 -2.57 18.20
CA THR A 16 16.22 -3.43 19.40
C THR A 16 16.45 -4.91 19.06
N GLY A 17 15.93 -5.37 17.93
CA GLY A 17 16.02 -6.79 17.52
C GLY A 17 17.41 -7.21 17.06
N ALA A 18 18.15 -6.33 16.38
CA ALA A 18 19.50 -6.59 15.91
C ALA A 18 20.59 -6.11 16.89
N GLY A 19 20.21 -5.36 17.93
CA GLY A 19 21.17 -4.83 18.90
C GLY A 19 22.09 -3.74 18.34
N VAL A 20 21.61 -2.99 17.34
CA VAL A 20 22.35 -1.88 16.72
C VAL A 20 21.80 -0.53 17.17
N GLY A 21 22.65 0.49 17.25
CA GLY A 21 22.21 1.84 17.58
C GLY A 21 21.31 2.44 16.50
N PRO A 22 20.36 3.34 16.85
CA PRO A 22 19.39 3.88 15.90
C PRO A 22 20.03 4.63 14.71
N ASN A 23 21.23 5.19 14.89
CA ASN A 23 21.96 5.90 13.83
C ASN A 23 22.48 5.00 12.70
N TYR A 24 22.42 3.66 12.90
CA TYR A 24 22.71 2.69 11.82
C TYR A 24 21.53 2.42 10.93
N LEU A 25 20.30 2.80 11.34
CA LEU A 25 19.12 2.67 10.50
C LEU A 25 19.07 3.85 9.53
N LYS A 26 19.37 3.55 8.26
CA LYS A 26 19.38 4.52 7.16
C LYS A 26 18.63 3.93 5.97
N ASN A 27 18.08 4.80 5.12
CA ASN A 27 17.34 4.40 3.93
C ASN A 27 16.20 3.43 4.27
N ILE A 28 15.29 3.88 5.12
CA ILE A 28 14.14 3.08 5.57
C ILE A 28 13.09 3.05 4.46
N PHE A 29 12.83 1.85 3.96
CA PHE A 29 11.83 1.60 2.92
C PHE A 29 10.51 1.10 3.51
N GLY A 30 9.43 1.79 3.19
CA GLY A 30 8.07 1.31 3.46
C GLY A 30 7.58 0.46 2.30
N VAL A 31 7.36 -0.84 2.52
CA VAL A 31 6.79 -1.72 1.50
C VAL A 31 5.28 -1.57 1.49
N VAL A 32 4.74 -1.14 0.35
CA VAL A 32 3.31 -0.86 0.14
C VAL A 32 2.83 -1.66 -1.07
N LYS A 33 1.76 -2.43 -0.92
CA LYS A 33 1.05 -2.99 -2.08
C LYS A 33 0.32 -1.89 -2.83
N ALA A 34 0.17 -2.01 -4.13
CA ALA A 34 -0.63 -1.09 -4.94
C ALA A 34 -2.14 -1.13 -4.61
N TYR A 35 -2.59 -2.05 -3.77
CA TYR A 35 -3.96 -2.17 -3.24
C TYR A 35 -3.90 -2.68 -1.79
N ALA A 36 -4.99 -2.59 -1.05
CA ALA A 36 -5.01 -3.02 0.34
C ALA A 36 -5.47 -4.46 0.51
N THR A 37 -4.88 -5.18 1.47
CA THR A 37 -5.34 -6.50 1.90
C THR A 37 -5.34 -6.61 3.42
N ARG A 38 -6.29 -7.38 3.96
CA ARG A 38 -6.38 -7.65 5.39
C ARG A 38 -6.70 -9.11 5.67
N VAL A 39 -6.10 -9.64 6.71
CA VAL A 39 -6.44 -10.94 7.30
C VAL A 39 -7.14 -10.70 8.63
N GLY A 40 -8.21 -11.46 8.89
CA GLY A 40 -8.96 -11.38 10.13
C GLY A 40 -9.99 -10.27 10.20
N ALA A 41 -10.61 -10.13 11.37
CA ALA A 41 -11.65 -9.16 11.65
C ALA A 41 -11.10 -7.75 11.89
N GLY A 42 -12.00 -6.79 12.07
CA GLY A 42 -11.72 -5.39 12.36
C GLY A 42 -11.94 -4.44 11.20
N PRO A 43 -11.84 -3.13 11.44
CA PRO A 43 -12.15 -2.10 10.46
C PRO A 43 -11.30 -2.19 9.21
N PHE A 44 -11.93 -1.99 8.07
CA PHE A 44 -11.27 -1.92 6.77
C PHE A 44 -12.04 -0.92 5.89
N PRO A 45 -11.84 0.39 6.08
CA PRO A 45 -12.66 1.42 5.43
C PRO A 45 -12.70 1.35 3.90
N THR A 46 -11.65 0.81 3.28
CA THR A 46 -11.54 0.68 1.82
C THR A 46 -11.88 -0.71 1.29
N GLU A 47 -12.46 -1.59 2.12
CA GLU A 47 -12.83 -2.95 1.71
C GLU A 47 -13.83 -2.96 0.56
N LEU A 48 -13.62 -3.88 -0.38
CA LEU A 48 -14.48 -4.11 -1.53
C LEU A 48 -15.17 -5.46 -1.39
N LEU A 49 -16.50 -5.41 -1.25
CA LEU A 49 -17.36 -6.59 -1.11
C LEU A 49 -18.09 -6.94 -2.43
N ASP A 50 -17.61 -6.36 -3.53
CA ASP A 50 -18.14 -6.48 -4.87
C ASP A 50 -17.23 -7.31 -5.79
N GLU A 51 -17.57 -7.34 -7.09
CA GLU A 51 -16.80 -8.01 -8.12
C GLU A 51 -15.35 -7.47 -8.22
N THR A 52 -15.14 -6.19 -7.95
CA THR A 52 -13.81 -5.57 -7.95
C THR A 52 -12.91 -6.19 -6.89
N GLY A 53 -13.43 -6.36 -5.68
CA GLY A 53 -12.72 -7.04 -4.58
C GLY A 53 -12.41 -8.50 -4.90
N GLU A 54 -13.34 -9.20 -5.54
CA GLU A 54 -13.12 -10.59 -6.00
C GLU A 54 -12.03 -10.66 -7.08
N ASN A 55 -12.01 -9.72 -8.02
CA ASN A 55 -11.00 -9.65 -9.08
C ASN A 55 -9.61 -9.37 -8.50
N LEU A 56 -9.48 -8.41 -7.57
CA LEU A 56 -8.23 -8.16 -6.84
C LEU A 56 -7.74 -9.42 -6.11
N ARG A 57 -8.64 -10.14 -5.45
CA ARG A 57 -8.31 -11.38 -4.74
C ARG A 57 -7.80 -12.47 -5.68
N LYS A 58 -8.46 -12.67 -6.82
CA LYS A 58 -8.09 -13.69 -7.81
C LYS A 58 -6.77 -13.35 -8.49
N LEU A 59 -6.65 -12.16 -9.06
CA LEU A 59 -5.45 -11.70 -9.76
C LEU A 59 -4.24 -11.64 -8.81
N GLY A 60 -4.46 -11.14 -7.60
CA GLY A 60 -3.43 -11.04 -6.58
C GLY A 60 -3.11 -12.35 -5.85
N HIS A 61 -3.81 -13.46 -6.15
CA HIS A 61 -3.70 -14.71 -5.38
C HIS A 61 -3.78 -14.48 -3.87
N GLU A 62 -4.73 -13.62 -3.44
CA GLU A 62 -4.86 -13.18 -2.06
C GLU A 62 -5.59 -14.23 -1.19
N PHE A 63 -4.87 -15.32 -0.94
CA PHE A 63 -5.28 -16.43 -0.08
C PHE A 63 -4.18 -16.74 0.94
N GLY A 64 -4.59 -17.25 2.10
CA GLY A 64 -3.63 -17.68 3.12
C GLY A 64 -2.82 -18.88 2.64
N THR A 65 -1.51 -18.80 2.71
CA THR A 65 -0.62 -19.85 2.20
C THR A 65 -0.87 -21.22 2.85
N VAL A 66 -1.19 -21.26 4.15
CA VAL A 66 -1.40 -22.50 4.90
C VAL A 66 -2.86 -22.92 4.90
N THR A 67 -3.78 -21.98 5.10
CA THR A 67 -5.20 -22.28 5.33
C THR A 67 -6.06 -22.13 4.08
N GLY A 68 -5.55 -21.55 3.00
CA GLY A 68 -6.32 -21.22 1.81
C GLY A 68 -7.43 -20.17 2.04
N ARG A 69 -7.53 -19.57 3.23
CA ARG A 69 -8.59 -18.60 3.53
C ARG A 69 -8.45 -17.38 2.65
N PRO A 70 -9.55 -16.88 2.05
CA PRO A 70 -9.51 -15.66 1.27
C PRO A 70 -9.16 -14.47 2.16
N ARG A 71 -8.27 -13.59 1.66
CA ARG A 71 -7.99 -12.31 2.28
C ARG A 71 -9.06 -11.31 1.85
N ARG A 72 -9.37 -10.39 2.74
CA ARG A 72 -10.18 -9.21 2.44
C ARG A 72 -9.34 -8.29 1.55
N CYS A 73 -9.92 -7.76 0.48
CA CYS A 73 -9.24 -6.88 -0.46
C CYS A 73 -9.97 -5.54 -0.54
N GLY A 74 -9.23 -4.49 -0.83
CA GLY A 74 -9.78 -3.14 -0.96
C GLY A 74 -8.86 -2.22 -1.76
N TRP A 75 -9.36 -1.03 -2.06
CA TRP A 75 -8.53 0.02 -2.66
C TRP A 75 -7.42 0.46 -1.71
N LEU A 76 -6.31 0.95 -2.28
CA LEU A 76 -5.20 1.45 -1.50
C LEU A 76 -5.65 2.58 -0.57
N ASP A 77 -5.27 2.47 0.69
CA ASP A 77 -5.59 3.42 1.76
C ASP A 77 -4.37 4.26 2.11
N LEU A 78 -4.32 5.48 1.59
CA LEU A 78 -3.19 6.37 1.83
C LEU A 78 -3.19 6.99 3.22
N MET A 79 -4.32 6.96 3.95
CA MET A 79 -4.33 7.39 5.35
C MET A 79 -3.50 6.44 6.22
N VAL A 80 -3.61 5.12 5.97
CA VAL A 80 -2.79 4.09 6.61
C VAL A 80 -1.32 4.25 6.22
N VAL A 81 -1.03 4.44 4.93
CA VAL A 81 0.36 4.59 4.45
C VAL A 81 1.01 5.84 5.04
N LYS A 82 0.32 6.97 5.05
CA LYS A 82 0.79 8.23 5.62
C LYS A 82 1.05 8.12 7.13
N TYR A 83 0.16 7.45 7.84
CA TYR A 83 0.33 7.18 9.27
C TYR A 83 1.57 6.30 9.52
N ALA A 84 1.71 5.20 8.77
CA ALA A 84 2.87 4.32 8.86
C ALA A 84 4.17 5.03 8.48
N ALA A 85 4.14 5.90 7.47
CA ALA A 85 5.30 6.70 7.07
C ALA A 85 5.83 7.58 8.20
N GLY A 86 4.93 8.27 8.91
CA GLY A 86 5.29 9.08 10.07
C GLY A 86 5.88 8.26 11.22
N LEU A 87 5.26 7.11 11.55
CA LEU A 87 5.75 6.24 12.63
C LEU A 87 7.14 5.63 12.35
N ASN A 88 7.46 5.41 11.09
CA ASN A 88 8.69 4.74 10.67
C ASN A 88 9.76 5.71 10.16
N SER A 89 9.44 6.99 10.00
CA SER A 89 10.34 7.97 9.37
C SER A 89 10.87 7.44 8.03
N LEU A 90 9.95 7.05 7.14
CA LEU A 90 10.31 6.43 5.87
C LEU A 90 11.07 7.41 4.98
N ASP A 91 12.19 6.94 4.43
CA ASP A 91 12.96 7.66 3.41
C ASP A 91 12.38 7.42 2.01
N TYR A 92 11.87 6.20 1.76
CA TYR A 92 11.36 5.78 0.45
C TYR A 92 10.17 4.84 0.56
N LEU A 93 9.36 4.80 -0.50
CA LEU A 93 8.33 3.78 -0.71
C LEU A 93 8.81 2.72 -1.71
N ALA A 94 8.54 1.45 -1.38
CA ALA A 94 8.63 0.34 -2.31
C ALA A 94 7.21 -0.11 -2.66
N ILE A 95 6.72 0.32 -3.83
CA ILE A 95 5.39 -0.06 -4.32
C ILE A 95 5.48 -1.43 -4.97
N THR A 96 4.67 -2.37 -4.49
CA THR A 96 4.66 -3.76 -4.98
C THR A 96 3.33 -4.14 -5.58
N ARG A 97 3.34 -5.19 -6.43
CA ARG A 97 2.12 -5.75 -7.02
C ARG A 97 1.34 -4.77 -7.90
N LEU A 98 2.05 -3.88 -8.59
CA LEU A 98 1.44 -2.93 -9.50
C LEU A 98 0.79 -3.65 -10.69
N ASP A 99 1.39 -4.75 -11.16
CA ASP A 99 0.91 -5.67 -12.18
C ASP A 99 -0.50 -6.21 -11.94
N ILE A 100 -0.92 -6.33 -10.70
CA ILE A 100 -2.27 -6.82 -10.37
C ILE A 100 -3.37 -5.85 -10.82
N LEU A 101 -3.02 -4.60 -11.04
CA LEU A 101 -3.95 -3.56 -11.45
C LEU A 101 -4.04 -3.39 -12.98
N ASP A 102 -3.31 -4.17 -13.76
CA ASP A 102 -3.17 -4.04 -15.21
C ASP A 102 -4.48 -4.06 -16.01
N THR A 103 -5.49 -4.76 -15.51
CA THR A 103 -6.76 -4.96 -16.22
C THR A 103 -7.86 -3.97 -15.81
N PHE A 104 -7.60 -3.13 -14.83
CA PHE A 104 -8.61 -2.19 -14.33
C PHE A 104 -8.66 -0.92 -15.19
N LYS A 105 -9.88 -0.53 -15.58
CA LYS A 105 -10.14 0.73 -16.32
C LYS A 105 -10.03 1.96 -15.44
N GLU A 106 -10.48 1.81 -14.19
CA GLU A 106 -10.45 2.85 -13.18
C GLU A 106 -9.89 2.28 -11.87
N LEU A 107 -9.09 3.07 -11.21
CA LEU A 107 -8.51 2.77 -9.90
C LEU A 107 -8.93 3.83 -8.91
N LYS A 108 -9.16 3.43 -7.66
CA LYS A 108 -9.44 4.38 -6.60
C LYS A 108 -8.37 4.30 -5.54
N ILE A 109 -8.00 5.46 -5.00
CA ILE A 109 -7.14 5.58 -3.83
C ILE A 109 -7.87 6.36 -2.75
N CYS A 110 -7.82 5.89 -1.52
CA CYS A 110 -8.38 6.62 -0.39
C CYS A 110 -7.39 7.69 0.05
N VAL A 111 -7.81 8.94 -0.02
CA VAL A 111 -6.99 10.12 0.30
C VAL A 111 -7.44 10.81 1.60
N GLY A 112 -8.51 10.36 2.21
CA GLY A 112 -9.07 10.91 3.43
C GLY A 112 -10.18 10.05 4.02
N TYR A 113 -10.62 10.42 5.22
CA TYR A 113 -11.79 9.83 5.86
C TYR A 113 -12.79 10.90 6.28
N LYS A 114 -14.06 10.51 6.31
CA LYS A 114 -15.12 11.27 6.98
C LYS A 114 -15.71 10.47 8.12
N LEU A 115 -15.96 11.14 9.24
CA LEU A 115 -16.67 10.59 10.39
C LEU A 115 -17.87 11.49 10.68
N ASN A 116 -19.06 10.93 10.61
CA ASN A 116 -20.32 11.70 10.77
C ASN A 116 -20.39 12.92 9.83
N GLY A 117 -19.96 12.76 8.58
CA GLY A 117 -19.96 13.79 7.54
C GLY A 117 -18.86 14.85 7.67
N LYS A 118 -17.99 14.79 8.67
CA LYS A 118 -16.87 15.72 8.87
C LYS A 118 -15.55 15.05 8.47
N ASP A 119 -14.65 15.83 7.87
CA ASP A 119 -13.32 15.37 7.54
C ASP A 119 -12.54 15.02 8.82
N VAL A 120 -11.79 13.92 8.77
CA VAL A 120 -10.97 13.43 9.88
C VAL A 120 -9.52 13.86 9.67
N GLU A 121 -8.96 14.57 10.63
CA GLU A 121 -7.54 14.89 10.61
C GLU A 121 -6.71 13.69 11.08
N GLY A 122 -5.79 13.24 10.21
CA GLY A 122 -4.90 12.11 10.50
C GLY A 122 -5.60 10.75 10.49
N PHE A 123 -5.00 9.80 11.19
CA PHE A 123 -5.49 8.42 11.27
C PHE A 123 -6.21 8.18 12.62
N PRO A 124 -7.47 7.68 12.62
CA PRO A 124 -8.23 7.48 13.84
C PRO A 124 -7.57 6.47 14.79
N ALA A 125 -7.31 6.88 16.01
CA ALA A 125 -6.73 6.01 17.04
C ALA A 125 -7.77 5.09 17.72
N ASN A 126 -9.05 5.47 17.67
CA ASN A 126 -10.15 4.69 18.24
C ASN A 126 -10.71 3.73 17.19
N LEU A 127 -10.82 2.45 17.52
CA LEU A 127 -11.35 1.42 16.61
C LEU A 127 -12.79 1.69 16.18
N LYS A 128 -13.65 2.19 17.08
CA LYS A 128 -15.05 2.50 16.76
C LYS A 128 -15.16 3.66 15.76
N ASP A 129 -14.30 4.67 15.92
CA ASP A 129 -14.25 5.80 14.99
C ASP A 129 -13.75 5.33 13.61
N LEU A 130 -12.71 4.49 13.58
CA LEU A 130 -12.20 3.92 12.34
C LEU A 130 -13.25 3.04 11.62
N GLU A 131 -14.04 2.27 12.39
CA GLU A 131 -15.11 1.42 11.85
C GLU A 131 -16.25 2.26 11.26
N ALA A 132 -16.50 3.45 11.84
CA ALA A 132 -17.53 4.38 11.40
C ALA A 132 -17.03 5.36 10.31
N CYS A 133 -15.75 5.33 9.97
CA CYS A 133 -15.20 6.19 8.93
C CYS A 133 -15.65 5.78 7.53
N GLU A 134 -16.01 6.78 6.74
CA GLU A 134 -16.25 6.65 5.32
C GLU A 134 -15.00 7.08 4.55
N ALA A 135 -14.51 6.20 3.65
CA ALA A 135 -13.33 6.50 2.83
C ALA A 135 -13.66 7.57 1.77
N VAL A 136 -12.80 8.57 1.66
CA VAL A 136 -12.85 9.59 0.60
C VAL A 136 -11.91 9.17 -0.51
N TYR A 137 -12.46 8.95 -1.70
CA TYR A 137 -11.70 8.44 -2.83
C TYR A 137 -11.37 9.51 -3.86
N GLU A 138 -10.18 9.39 -4.40
CA GLU A 138 -9.78 9.94 -5.69
C GLU A 138 -9.81 8.83 -6.74
N THR A 139 -10.39 9.09 -7.92
CA THR A 139 -10.44 8.13 -9.02
C THR A 139 -9.37 8.49 -10.04
N LEU A 140 -8.57 7.50 -10.43
CA LEU A 140 -7.52 7.61 -11.43
C LEU A 140 -7.81 6.66 -12.58
N PRO A 141 -7.46 6.99 -13.82
CA PRO A 141 -7.59 6.07 -14.94
C PRO A 141 -6.59 4.92 -14.79
N GLY A 142 -7.05 3.71 -15.12
CA GLY A 142 -6.18 2.54 -15.25
C GLY A 142 -5.34 2.60 -16.52
N TRP A 143 -4.50 1.60 -16.71
CA TRP A 143 -3.61 1.54 -17.89
C TRP A 143 -3.91 0.39 -18.83
N GLU A 144 -4.73 -0.56 -18.45
CA GLU A 144 -5.22 -1.69 -19.26
C GLU A 144 -4.12 -2.36 -20.13
N THR A 145 -2.92 -2.48 -19.58
CA THR A 145 -1.73 -2.98 -20.29
C THR A 145 -0.90 -3.83 -19.34
N ASP A 146 -0.43 -5.01 -19.80
CA ASP A 146 0.51 -5.85 -19.06
C ASP A 146 1.86 -5.13 -18.90
N ILE A 147 2.22 -4.83 -17.66
CA ILE A 147 3.48 -4.17 -17.31
C ILE A 147 4.56 -5.14 -16.81
N SER A 148 4.27 -6.43 -16.72
CA SER A 148 5.16 -7.44 -16.14
C SER A 148 6.53 -7.57 -16.86
N GLY A 149 6.57 -7.17 -18.14
CA GLY A 149 7.76 -7.13 -18.98
C GLY A 149 8.63 -5.88 -18.83
N ILE A 150 8.13 -4.82 -18.18
CA ILE A 150 8.79 -3.53 -18.09
C ILE A 150 9.92 -3.58 -17.05
N ARG A 151 11.04 -2.91 -17.36
CA ARG A 151 12.24 -2.88 -16.51
C ARG A 151 12.73 -1.47 -16.19
N LYS A 152 12.23 -0.46 -16.87
CA LYS A 152 12.59 0.95 -16.64
C LYS A 152 11.34 1.74 -16.31
N TYR A 153 11.46 2.69 -15.39
CA TYR A 153 10.36 3.51 -14.92
C TYR A 153 9.69 4.32 -16.05
N GLU A 154 10.51 4.85 -16.95
CA GLU A 154 10.06 5.67 -18.09
C GLU A 154 9.25 4.89 -19.11
N GLU A 155 9.39 3.55 -19.13
CA GLU A 155 8.66 2.64 -20.02
C GLU A 155 7.27 2.27 -19.47
N LEU A 156 7.00 2.57 -18.18
CA LEU A 156 5.67 2.37 -17.60
C LEU A 156 4.62 3.23 -18.32
N PRO A 157 3.40 2.70 -18.54
CA PRO A 157 2.29 3.51 -19.01
C PRO A 157 2.12 4.79 -18.19
N GLU A 158 1.73 5.88 -18.84
CA GLU A 158 1.58 7.18 -18.17
C GLU A 158 0.65 7.11 -16.95
N ASN A 159 -0.47 6.37 -17.06
CA ASN A 159 -1.40 6.22 -15.96
C ASN A 159 -0.82 5.40 -14.80
N ALA A 160 0.02 4.39 -15.07
CA ALA A 160 0.71 3.63 -14.03
C ALA A 160 1.71 4.52 -13.28
N ARG A 161 2.45 5.37 -14.00
CA ARG A 161 3.34 6.37 -13.38
C ARG A 161 2.56 7.37 -12.52
N LYS A 162 1.49 7.95 -13.07
CA LYS A 162 0.62 8.87 -12.32
C LYS A 162 0.06 8.26 -11.05
N TYR A 163 -0.30 6.96 -11.09
CA TYR A 163 -0.78 6.25 -9.91
C TYR A 163 0.28 6.19 -8.81
N VAL A 164 1.49 5.75 -9.11
CA VAL A 164 2.55 5.65 -8.10
C VAL A 164 3.09 7.00 -7.65
N GLU A 165 3.15 7.98 -8.55
CA GLU A 165 3.52 9.38 -8.25
C GLU A 165 2.50 10.02 -7.30
N ARG A 166 1.20 9.75 -7.51
CA ARG A 166 0.14 10.25 -6.61
C ARG A 166 0.25 9.68 -5.21
N ILE A 167 0.64 8.40 -5.08
CA ILE A 167 0.93 7.78 -3.77
C ILE A 167 2.07 8.54 -3.06
N ALA A 168 3.16 8.81 -3.77
CA ALA A 168 4.29 9.53 -3.21
C ALA A 168 3.92 10.96 -2.80
N GLU A 169 3.15 11.66 -3.64
CA GLU A 169 2.69 13.03 -3.38
C GLU A 169 1.83 13.11 -2.11
N VAL A 170 0.80 12.26 -1.98
CA VAL A 170 -0.11 12.28 -0.84
C VAL A 170 0.57 11.87 0.46
N THR A 171 1.48 10.92 0.38
CA THR A 171 2.22 10.44 1.57
C THR A 171 3.37 11.35 1.98
N GLY A 172 3.89 12.16 1.04
CA GLY A 172 5.09 12.97 1.23
C GLY A 172 6.39 12.16 1.26
N VAL A 173 6.35 10.89 0.82
CA VAL A 173 7.52 9.99 0.81
C VAL A 173 7.86 9.63 -0.64
N PRO A 174 9.11 9.84 -1.09
CA PRO A 174 9.50 9.57 -2.47
C PRO A 174 9.48 8.08 -2.81
N LEU A 175 9.30 7.77 -4.10
CA LEU A 175 9.43 6.42 -4.62
C LEU A 175 10.90 5.99 -4.63
N GLY A 176 11.18 4.80 -4.13
CA GLY A 176 12.50 4.17 -4.24
C GLY A 176 12.47 2.92 -5.11
N ILE A 177 11.38 2.17 -5.04
CA ILE A 177 11.23 0.91 -5.77
C ILE A 177 9.80 0.78 -6.30
N VAL A 178 9.67 0.27 -7.53
CA VAL A 178 8.38 -0.15 -8.12
C VAL A 178 8.52 -1.59 -8.62
N SER A 179 7.67 -2.49 -8.13
CA SER A 179 7.65 -3.88 -8.57
C SER A 179 6.44 -4.15 -9.48
N VAL A 180 6.74 -4.71 -10.65
CA VAL A 180 5.78 -5.04 -11.72
C VAL A 180 5.59 -6.55 -11.89
N GLY A 181 5.89 -7.32 -10.85
CA GLY A 181 5.72 -8.77 -10.82
C GLY A 181 6.46 -9.42 -9.65
N PRO A 182 6.33 -10.75 -9.49
CA PRO A 182 6.87 -11.47 -8.33
C PRO A 182 8.37 -11.76 -8.39
N ASN A 183 8.99 -11.66 -9.57
CA ASN A 183 10.40 -12.00 -9.74
C ASN A 183 11.31 -10.82 -9.38
N ARG A 184 12.52 -11.12 -8.89
CA ARG A 184 13.53 -10.10 -8.60
C ARG A 184 13.85 -9.21 -9.82
N SER A 185 13.85 -9.78 -11.02
CA SER A 185 14.09 -9.05 -12.26
C SER A 185 12.93 -8.12 -12.67
N GLN A 186 11.79 -8.19 -11.98
CA GLN A 186 10.61 -7.34 -12.17
C GLN A 186 10.56 -6.21 -11.12
N THR A 187 11.70 -5.89 -10.53
CA THR A 187 11.87 -4.77 -9.61
C THR A 187 12.59 -3.64 -10.32
N ILE A 188 11.94 -2.48 -10.39
CA ILE A 188 12.51 -1.24 -10.93
C ILE A 188 13.06 -0.45 -9.74
N ASP A 189 14.38 -0.30 -9.69
CA ASP A 189 15.10 0.42 -8.64
C ASP A 189 15.36 1.86 -9.09
N LEU A 190 14.82 2.84 -8.37
CA LEU A 190 14.89 4.27 -8.70
C LEU A 190 16.02 5.00 -7.96
N VAL A 191 16.62 4.36 -6.94
CA VAL A 191 17.58 5.02 -6.03
C VAL A 191 18.87 4.20 -5.84
N ASN A 192 19.09 3.17 -6.67
CA ASN A 192 20.25 2.31 -6.67
C ASN A 192 20.50 1.63 -5.29
N VAL A 193 19.48 0.94 -4.80
CA VAL A 193 19.54 0.18 -3.54
C VAL A 193 20.38 -1.09 -3.69
N PHE A 194 20.40 -1.69 -4.89
CA PHE A 194 21.00 -2.99 -5.20
C PHE A 194 22.22 -2.87 -6.09
#